data_8e9098b5a697872cfc25dfbab8119817
#
_entry.id   8e9098b5a697872cfc25dfbab8119817
#
_cell.length_a   1.000
_cell.length_b   1.000
_cell.length_c   1.000
_cell.angle_alpha   90.00
_cell.angle_beta   90.00
_cell.angle_gamma   90.00
#
_symmetry.space_group_name_H-M   'P 1'
#
loop_
_entity.id
_entity.type
_entity.pdbx_description
1 polymer ?
#
loop_
_entity_poly.entity_id
_entity_poly.type
_entity_poly.pdbx_seq_one_letter_code
_entity_poly.pdbx_strand_id
1 'polypeptide(L)'
;MFKKSSLAFILLLSYINYGQDKVYKANYDLANRFSTKNLSKMVHSTTVYPHWLKNGNRFWYQYKTTEGSKYYLVDADKRTRRELFDNDKMASWLTEITKDPYDGKHLPKFDFKFVNNETAIQFYIVSNEMVSSDEND
;
A
#
# COMPACT_ATOMS: atom_id res chain seq x y z
N MET A 1 1.59 31.94 -72.95
CA MET A 1 1.70 32.57 -71.60
C MET A 1 1.24 31.63 -70.48
N PHE A 2 1.55 30.32 -70.59
CA PHE A 2 1.07 29.29 -69.63
C PHE A 2 2.17 28.39 -69.02
N LYS A 3 3.46 28.73 -69.15
CA LYS A 3 4.56 27.89 -68.64
C LYS A 3 5.11 28.28 -67.26
N LYS A 4 4.74 29.41 -66.69
CA LYS A 4 5.28 29.86 -65.38
C LYS A 4 4.44 29.43 -64.17
N SER A 5 3.15 29.10 -64.38
CA SER A 5 2.25 28.69 -63.32
C SER A 5 2.44 27.24 -62.85
N SER A 6 2.93 26.36 -63.76
CA SER A 6 3.12 24.95 -63.45
C SER A 6 4.36 24.69 -62.58
N LEU A 7 5.39 25.54 -62.71
CA LEU A 7 6.64 25.41 -61.96
C LEU A 7 6.44 25.83 -60.47
N ALA A 8 5.61 26.82 -60.21
CA ALA A 8 5.28 27.28 -58.89
C ALA A 8 4.42 26.25 -58.11
N PHE A 9 3.59 25.49 -58.79
CA PHE A 9 2.75 24.45 -58.19
C PHE A 9 3.59 23.20 -57.78
N ILE A 10 4.61 22.84 -58.53
CA ILE A 10 5.51 21.74 -58.22
C ILE A 10 6.41 22.09 -57.03
N LEU A 11 6.84 23.34 -56.87
CA LEU A 11 7.62 23.81 -55.72
C LEU A 11 6.78 23.84 -54.43
N LEU A 12 5.48 24.10 -54.49
CA LEU A 12 4.60 24.09 -53.32
C LEU A 12 4.35 22.66 -52.80
N LEU A 13 4.35 21.65 -53.66
CA LEU A 13 4.19 20.24 -53.27
C LEU A 13 5.40 19.67 -52.59
N SER A 14 6.60 20.21 -52.76
CA SER A 14 7.81 19.76 -52.09
C SER A 14 7.93 20.18 -50.62
N TYR A 15 7.15 21.16 -50.17
CA TYR A 15 7.12 21.61 -48.78
C TYR A 15 6.20 20.79 -47.86
N ILE A 16 5.39 19.89 -48.41
CA ILE A 16 4.37 19.14 -47.63
C ILE A 16 5.02 17.88 -46.97
N ASN A 17 6.23 17.47 -47.36
CA ASN A 17 6.84 16.26 -46.91
C ASN A 17 7.76 16.39 -45.65
N TYR A 18 7.84 17.55 -45.01
CA TYR A 18 8.69 17.74 -43.83
C TYR A 18 7.98 17.46 -42.48
N GLY A 19 6.77 16.87 -42.52
CA GLY A 19 5.93 16.68 -41.34
C GLY A 19 5.96 15.29 -40.69
N GLN A 20 6.76 14.35 -41.20
CA GLN A 20 6.67 12.98 -40.71
C GLN A 20 8.03 12.35 -40.44
N ASP A 21 8.80 12.79 -39.48
CA ASP A 21 9.90 11.98 -38.97
C ASP A 21 10.28 12.37 -37.53
N LYS A 22 9.40 12.20 -36.61
CA LYS A 22 9.79 11.78 -35.27
C LYS A 22 9.07 10.46 -34.99
N VAL A 23 9.61 9.38 -35.51
CA VAL A 23 9.32 8.05 -34.99
C VAL A 23 9.78 8.07 -33.54
N TYR A 24 8.87 8.34 -32.61
CA TYR A 24 9.13 8.18 -31.21
C TYR A 24 9.42 6.70 -30.98
N LYS A 25 10.69 6.36 -30.82
CA LYS A 25 11.09 5.01 -30.46
C LYS A 25 10.35 4.68 -29.17
N ALA A 26 9.49 3.66 -29.22
CA ALA A 26 8.73 3.24 -28.07
C ALA A 26 9.69 2.92 -26.91
N ASN A 27 9.50 3.57 -25.78
CA ASN A 27 10.31 3.33 -24.58
C ASN A 27 9.67 2.19 -23.77
N TYR A 28 9.99 0.97 -24.16
CA TYR A 28 9.49 -0.23 -23.50
C TYR A 28 9.96 -0.35 -22.05
N ASP A 29 11.14 0.17 -21.72
CA ASP A 29 11.64 0.18 -20.33
C ASP A 29 10.80 1.09 -19.44
N LEU A 30 10.43 2.27 -19.94
CA LEU A 30 9.52 3.16 -19.23
C LEU A 30 8.12 2.54 -19.11
N ALA A 31 7.60 1.96 -20.19
CA ALA A 31 6.30 1.28 -20.17
C ALA A 31 6.27 0.11 -19.17
N ASN A 32 7.36 -0.65 -19.09
CA ASN A 32 7.47 -1.77 -18.17
C ASN A 32 7.44 -1.34 -16.68
N ARG A 33 7.94 -0.14 -16.36
CA ARG A 33 7.81 0.43 -15.00
C ARG A 33 6.36 0.57 -14.56
N PHE A 34 5.45 0.84 -15.50
CA PHE A 34 4.02 0.99 -15.27
C PHE A 34 3.22 -0.28 -15.60
N SER A 35 3.89 -1.42 -15.78
CA SER A 35 3.18 -2.71 -15.90
C SER A 35 2.39 -3.03 -14.62
N THR A 36 1.28 -3.76 -14.75
CA THR A 36 0.44 -4.15 -13.60
C THR A 36 1.25 -4.81 -12.48
N LYS A 37 2.25 -5.63 -12.84
CA LYS A 37 3.16 -6.28 -11.90
C LYS A 37 4.00 -5.29 -11.08
N ASN A 38 4.43 -4.19 -11.68
CA ASN A 38 5.26 -3.19 -11.00
C ASN A 38 4.38 -2.16 -10.27
N LEU A 39 3.24 -1.80 -10.83
CA LEU A 39 2.27 -0.93 -10.16
C LEU A 39 1.76 -1.57 -8.86
N SER A 40 1.49 -2.88 -8.85
CA SER A 40 1.03 -3.56 -7.64
C SER A 40 2.04 -3.53 -6.48
N LYS A 41 3.34 -3.30 -6.78
CA LYS A 41 4.39 -3.12 -5.77
C LYS A 41 4.48 -1.69 -5.26
N MET A 42 4.03 -0.72 -6.04
CA MET A 42 4.11 0.71 -5.72
C MET A 42 2.84 1.23 -5.04
N VAL A 43 1.71 0.56 -5.28
CA VAL A 43 0.41 1.01 -4.79
C VAL A 43 -0.07 0.07 -3.70
N HIS A 44 -0.14 0.58 -2.48
CA HIS A 44 -0.62 -0.14 -1.31
C HIS A 44 -1.96 0.44 -0.85
N SER A 45 -2.85 -0.42 -0.36
CA SER A 45 -4.10 -0.04 0.31
C SER A 45 -4.94 1.00 -0.45
N THR A 46 -5.25 0.73 -1.73
CA THR A 46 -6.16 1.57 -2.53
C THR A 46 -7.60 1.54 -2.00
N THR A 47 -7.92 0.57 -1.17
CA THR A 47 -9.24 0.40 -0.57
C THR A 47 -9.10 0.29 0.94
N VAL A 48 -9.94 1.02 1.66
CA VAL A 48 -10.06 0.95 3.12
C VAL A 48 -11.26 0.09 3.47
N TYR A 49 -11.06 -0.90 4.33
CA TYR A 49 -12.13 -1.73 4.88
C TYR A 49 -12.37 -1.34 6.34
N PRO A 50 -13.40 -0.52 6.63
CA PRO A 50 -13.68 -0.08 7.99
C PRO A 50 -14.35 -1.19 8.80
N HIS A 51 -13.85 -1.40 10.00
CA HIS A 51 -14.45 -2.28 11.01
C HIS A 51 -15.05 -1.41 12.11
N TRP A 52 -16.37 -1.26 12.08
CA TRP A 52 -17.08 -0.40 13.03
C TRP A 52 -17.08 -0.99 14.44
N LEU A 53 -16.89 -0.14 15.42
CA LEU A 53 -17.02 -0.46 16.83
C LEU A 53 -18.50 -0.42 17.22
N LYS A 54 -18.83 -1.08 18.34
CA LYS A 54 -20.22 -1.15 18.81
C LYS A 54 -20.69 0.16 19.44
N ASN A 55 -19.76 0.90 20.04
CA ASN A 55 -20.06 2.12 20.78
C ASN A 55 -19.57 3.36 20.02
N GLY A 56 -20.48 4.25 19.67
CA GLY A 56 -20.20 5.52 18.99
C GLY A 56 -19.85 5.36 17.49
N ASN A 57 -19.51 6.48 16.87
CA ASN A 57 -19.17 6.55 15.46
C ASN A 57 -17.66 6.35 15.27
N ARG A 58 -17.16 5.19 15.69
CA ARG A 58 -15.75 4.84 15.63
C ARG A 58 -15.53 3.58 14.79
N PHE A 59 -14.46 3.57 14.02
CA PHE A 59 -14.03 2.38 13.29
C PHE A 59 -12.52 2.29 13.26
N TRP A 60 -12.02 1.08 13.04
CA TRP A 60 -10.60 0.85 12.77
C TRP A 60 -10.43 0.24 11.38
N TYR A 61 -9.24 0.40 10.83
CA TYR A 61 -8.85 -0.21 9.58
C TYR A 61 -7.35 -0.49 9.55
N GLN A 62 -6.97 -1.47 8.74
CA GLN A 62 -5.58 -1.76 8.42
C GLN A 62 -5.18 -1.01 7.15
N TYR A 63 -4.02 -0.42 7.17
CA TYR A 63 -3.42 0.25 6.03
C TYR A 63 -2.01 -0.32 5.77
N LYS A 64 -1.78 -0.84 4.56
CA LYS A 64 -0.47 -1.33 4.13
C LYS A 64 0.35 -0.19 3.55
N THR A 65 1.62 -0.14 3.92
CA THR A 65 2.62 0.78 3.40
C THR A 65 3.89 0.01 3.04
N THR A 66 4.89 0.68 2.48
CA THR A 66 6.24 0.13 2.31
C THR A 66 6.93 -0.16 3.65
N GLU A 67 6.46 0.48 4.72
CA GLU A 67 6.95 0.33 6.11
C GLU A 67 6.17 -0.74 6.89
N GLY A 68 5.42 -1.60 6.20
CA GLY A 68 4.59 -2.63 6.83
C GLY A 68 3.12 -2.24 6.96
N SER A 69 2.38 -2.98 7.78
CA SER A 69 0.96 -2.75 8.03
C SER A 69 0.77 -1.92 9.28
N LYS A 70 -0.01 -0.86 9.18
CA LYS A 70 -0.42 -0.02 10.31
C LYS A 70 -1.92 -0.14 10.55
N TYR A 71 -2.32 -0.02 11.80
CA TYR A 71 -3.71 -0.06 12.22
C TYR A 71 -4.12 1.31 12.76
N TYR A 72 -5.22 1.84 12.24
CA TYR A 72 -5.72 3.15 12.61
C TYR A 72 -7.09 3.03 13.26
N LEU A 73 -7.30 3.81 14.30
CA LEU A 73 -8.61 4.06 14.90
C LEU A 73 -9.07 5.45 14.50
N VAL A 74 -10.27 5.53 13.95
CA VAL A 74 -10.94 6.78 13.58
C VAL A 74 -12.12 7.00 14.50
N ASP A 75 -12.23 8.21 15.02
CA ASP A 75 -13.39 8.72 15.75
C ASP A 75 -14.04 9.80 14.89
N ALA A 76 -15.18 9.48 14.27
CA ALA A 76 -15.85 10.37 13.34
C ALA A 76 -16.47 11.59 14.06
N ASP A 77 -16.93 11.44 15.28
CA ASP A 77 -17.52 12.53 16.06
C ASP A 77 -16.45 13.57 16.41
N LYS A 78 -15.28 13.11 16.81
CA LYS A 78 -14.14 13.97 17.14
C LYS A 78 -13.32 14.37 15.93
N ARG A 79 -13.58 13.80 14.75
CA ARG A 79 -12.80 13.99 13.51
C ARG A 79 -11.31 13.72 13.70
N THR A 80 -11.00 12.67 14.46
CA THR A 80 -9.62 12.29 14.77
C THR A 80 -9.26 10.93 14.19
N ARG A 81 -8.00 10.79 13.80
CA ARG A 81 -7.38 9.53 13.41
C ARG A 81 -6.10 9.36 14.21
N ARG A 82 -5.91 8.21 14.82
CA ARG A 82 -4.68 7.85 15.52
C ARG A 82 -4.26 6.42 15.19
N GLU A 83 -3.01 6.11 15.35
CA GLU A 83 -2.57 4.71 15.32
C GLU A 83 -3.22 3.96 16.47
N LEU A 84 -3.67 2.74 16.21
CA LEU A 84 -4.31 1.89 17.20
C LEU A 84 -3.30 1.45 18.26
N PHE A 85 -2.08 1.12 17.81
CA PHE A 85 -0.91 0.82 18.62
C PHE A 85 0.37 1.18 17.86
N ASP A 86 1.45 1.31 18.61
CA ASP A 86 2.80 1.50 18.09
C ASP A 86 3.36 0.14 17.68
N ASN A 87 3.72 -0.03 16.40
CA ASN A 87 4.20 -1.29 15.87
C ASN A 87 5.52 -1.74 16.50
N ASP A 88 6.44 -0.81 16.76
CA ASP A 88 7.76 -1.16 17.30
C ASP A 88 7.65 -1.61 18.77
N LYS A 89 6.81 -0.94 19.55
CA LYS A 89 6.49 -1.38 20.91
C LYS A 89 5.80 -2.73 20.93
N MET A 90 4.86 -2.94 19.99
CA MET A 90 4.18 -4.23 19.87
C MET A 90 5.17 -5.33 19.52
N ALA A 91 6.09 -5.12 18.58
CA ALA A 91 7.12 -6.06 18.22
C ALA A 91 8.02 -6.39 19.41
N SER A 92 8.42 -5.38 20.17
CA SER A 92 9.23 -5.57 21.38
C SER A 92 8.53 -6.45 22.42
N TRP A 93 7.25 -6.16 22.71
CA TRP A 93 6.48 -6.97 23.66
C TRP A 93 6.25 -8.40 23.18
N LEU A 94 5.97 -8.58 21.89
CA LEU A 94 5.81 -9.92 21.31
C LEU A 94 7.11 -10.71 21.42
N THR A 95 8.25 -10.12 21.08
CA THR A 95 9.56 -10.75 21.21
C THR A 95 9.83 -11.16 22.66
N GLU A 96 9.49 -10.31 23.63
CA GLU A 96 9.67 -10.60 25.04
C GLU A 96 8.80 -11.76 25.53
N ILE A 97 7.53 -11.80 25.09
CA ILE A 97 6.55 -12.81 25.54
C ILE A 97 6.79 -14.15 24.85
N THR A 98 7.00 -14.14 23.53
CA THR A 98 7.07 -15.38 22.75
C THR A 98 8.49 -15.93 22.59
N LYS A 99 9.50 -15.13 22.92
CA LYS A 99 10.93 -15.40 22.66
C LYS A 99 11.28 -15.54 21.16
N ASP A 100 10.32 -15.26 20.27
CA ASP A 100 10.54 -15.20 18.84
C ASP A 100 10.89 -13.76 18.42
N PRO A 101 11.78 -13.54 17.45
CA PRO A 101 12.12 -12.18 16.99
C PRO A 101 11.00 -11.58 16.13
N TYR A 102 10.48 -10.44 16.55
CA TYR A 102 9.53 -9.64 15.78
C TYR A 102 10.12 -8.27 15.47
N ASP A 103 9.72 -7.70 14.32
CA ASP A 103 10.01 -6.31 14.00
C ASP A 103 8.72 -5.56 13.63
N GLY A 104 8.72 -4.22 13.81
CA GLY A 104 7.54 -3.41 13.61
C GLY A 104 7.03 -3.35 12.15
N LYS A 105 7.88 -3.66 11.16
CA LYS A 105 7.51 -3.69 9.74
C LYS A 105 6.85 -5.00 9.35
N HIS A 106 7.23 -6.09 9.98
CA HIS A 106 6.81 -7.46 9.66
C HIS A 106 6.00 -8.11 10.77
N LEU A 107 5.19 -7.31 11.46
CA LEU A 107 4.26 -7.85 12.45
C LEU A 107 3.32 -8.87 11.81
N PRO A 108 2.98 -9.96 12.50
CA PRO A 108 2.01 -10.94 12.02
C PRO A 108 0.66 -10.28 11.83
N LYS A 109 -0.18 -10.89 11.02
CA LYS A 109 -1.57 -10.47 10.89
C LYS A 109 -2.30 -10.83 12.17
N PHE A 110 -2.76 -9.84 12.89
CA PHE A 110 -3.56 -10.04 14.09
C PHE A 110 -5.04 -10.21 13.77
N ASP A 111 -5.64 -11.22 14.35
CA ASP A 111 -7.08 -11.31 14.48
C ASP A 111 -7.42 -10.87 15.92
N PHE A 112 -7.83 -9.62 16.08
CA PHE A 112 -8.07 -9.03 17.39
C PHE A 112 -9.50 -8.57 17.55
N LYS A 113 -9.92 -8.48 18.82
CA LYS A 113 -11.20 -7.91 19.21
C LYS A 113 -11.00 -6.85 20.28
N PHE A 114 -11.92 -5.89 20.32
CA PHE A 114 -11.95 -4.91 21.39
C PHE A 114 -12.60 -5.50 22.63
N VAL A 115 -12.01 -5.21 23.78
CA VAL A 115 -12.47 -5.61 25.11
C VAL A 115 -12.50 -4.41 26.04
N ASN A 116 -12.99 -4.58 27.26
CA ASN A 116 -13.07 -3.53 28.30
C ASN A 116 -13.75 -2.24 27.80
N ASN A 117 -14.98 -2.35 27.29
CA ASN A 117 -15.69 -1.22 26.67
C ASN A 117 -14.89 -0.52 25.55
N GLU A 118 -14.18 -1.31 24.74
CA GLU A 118 -13.40 -0.84 23.59
C GLU A 118 -12.19 0.05 23.98
N THR A 119 -11.67 -0.11 25.19
CA THR A 119 -10.45 0.57 25.66
C THR A 119 -9.20 -0.27 25.49
N ALA A 120 -9.33 -1.59 25.30
CA ALA A 120 -8.23 -2.51 25.07
C ALA A 120 -8.51 -3.44 23.90
N ILE A 121 -7.44 -4.02 23.35
CA ILE A 121 -7.51 -5.05 22.32
C ILE A 121 -7.01 -6.37 22.89
N GLN A 122 -7.63 -7.47 22.47
CA GLN A 122 -7.22 -8.83 22.79
C GLN A 122 -6.99 -9.58 21.49
N PHE A 123 -5.87 -10.27 21.38
CA PHE A 123 -5.53 -11.11 20.24
C PHE A 123 -4.80 -12.38 20.74
N TYR A 124 -4.72 -13.36 19.84
CA TYR A 124 -3.98 -14.59 20.07
C TYR A 124 -2.76 -14.60 19.16
N ILE A 125 -1.65 -15.10 19.68
CA ILE A 125 -0.44 -15.34 18.94
C ILE A 125 0.03 -16.75 19.23
N VAL A 126 0.55 -17.43 18.23
CA VAL A 126 1.17 -18.75 18.36
C VAL A 126 2.66 -18.54 18.50
N SER A 127 3.24 -19.02 19.61
CA SER A 127 4.69 -19.08 19.79
C SER A 127 5.22 -20.42 19.29
N ASN A 128 6.43 -20.41 18.75
CA ASN A 128 7.16 -21.64 18.40
C ASN A 128 7.89 -22.26 19.60
N GLU A 129 7.88 -21.58 20.75
CA GLU A 129 8.44 -22.13 21.98
C GLU A 129 7.62 -23.34 22.43
N MET A 130 8.25 -24.53 22.42
CA MET A 130 7.68 -25.67 23.11
C MET A 130 7.76 -25.38 24.62
N VAL A 131 6.60 -25.20 25.23
CA VAL A 131 6.54 -25.28 26.70
C VAL A 131 6.87 -26.71 27.06
N SER A 132 8.10 -26.94 27.50
CA SER A 132 8.41 -28.18 28.20
C SER A 132 7.55 -28.16 29.47
N SER A 133 6.48 -28.93 29.47
CA SER A 133 5.79 -29.29 30.70
C SER A 133 6.80 -30.10 31.50
N ASP A 134 7.48 -29.46 32.43
CA ASP A 134 8.13 -30.20 33.51
C ASP A 134 7.01 -30.88 34.30
N GLU A 135 6.70 -32.08 33.87
CA GLU A 135 5.90 -33.04 34.60
C GLU A 135 6.82 -33.59 35.70
N ASN A 136 6.91 -32.85 36.81
CA ASN A 136 7.43 -33.33 38.09
C ASN A 136 6.28 -33.19 39.09
N ASP A 137 5.52 -34.23 39.28
CA ASP A 137 5.25 -35.07 40.46
C ASP A 137 3.97 -35.90 40.23
#